data_1498df547cdd5ea56c8f5f13f1fb4aa2
#
_entry.id   1498df547cdd5ea56c8f5f13f1fb4aa2
#
_cell.length_a   1.000
_cell.length_b   1.000
_cell.length_c   1.000
_cell.angle_alpha   90.00
_cell.angle_beta   90.00
_cell.angle_gamma   90.00
#
_symmetry.space_group_name_H-M   'P 1'
#
loop_
_entity.id
_entity.type
_entity.pdbx_description
1 polymer ?
#
loop_
_entity_poly.entity_id
_entity_poly.type
_entity_poly.pdbx_seq_one_letter_code
_entity_poly.pdbx_strand_id
1 'polypeptide(L)'
;MAKLKDALIAFSYFYAQWKIATGLKYMAKYAVIWHIKLMINSSFEQRAQRRNRLIGLLQSEQHWKTSDLREHLGISQRTLMRELAELRHAGYPIESDRGRGGGIRLNGRWGITRLNLNHQEVVELILSLAVMESLQSPLLTGNLKAIKQKLFQAFPEKQRSSVSTLRKRIMIGDNAKANVISNYTTPAQQISESIAQAFLQQNCLQIEYHSEAGDRTLRGIEAQDILLNWPIWYIIAWDHLRMSSRVFRIDRIKSACIVEGSFQLRQKHLFTGIYTPFYQTI
;
A
#
# COMPACT_ATOMS: atom_id res chain seq x y z
N MET A 1 15.10 13.49 7.79
CA MET A 1 15.39 14.63 8.71
C MET A 1 14.39 15.77 8.56
N ALA A 2 13.97 16.18 7.36
CA ALA A 2 12.99 17.26 7.16
C ALA A 2 11.61 16.92 7.75
N LYS A 3 11.02 15.76 7.45
CA LYS A 3 9.70 15.33 7.99
C LYS A 3 9.61 15.27 9.53
N LEU A 4 10.75 15.08 10.21
CA LEU A 4 10.79 15.09 11.68
C LEU A 4 10.72 16.52 12.25
N LYS A 5 11.29 17.49 11.54
CA LYS A 5 11.23 18.91 11.90
C LYS A 5 9.81 19.45 11.74
N ASP A 6 9.13 19.11 10.66
CA ASP A 6 7.76 19.58 10.39
C ASP A 6 6.76 18.98 11.38
N ALA A 7 6.92 17.69 11.75
CA ALA A 7 6.12 17.07 12.80
C ALA A 7 6.36 17.70 14.21
N LEU A 8 7.59 18.08 14.51
CA LEU A 8 7.94 18.76 15.76
C LEU A 8 7.36 20.19 15.82
N ILE A 9 7.35 20.91 14.70
CA ILE A 9 6.80 22.26 14.59
C ILE A 9 5.27 22.21 14.73
N ALA A 10 4.61 21.28 14.05
CA ALA A 10 3.16 21.08 14.16
C ALA A 10 2.75 20.66 15.59
N PHE A 11 3.53 19.81 16.23
CA PHE A 11 3.30 19.39 17.61
C PHE A 11 3.52 20.53 18.61
N SER A 12 4.52 21.36 18.41
CA SER A 12 4.79 22.53 19.25
C SER A 12 3.65 23.56 19.16
N TYR A 13 3.07 23.75 17.98
CA TYR A 13 1.93 24.65 17.77
C TYR A 13 0.63 24.11 18.40
N PHE A 14 0.37 22.82 18.25
CA PHE A 14 -0.77 22.16 18.88
C PHE A 14 -0.64 22.10 20.40
N TYR A 15 0.58 21.89 20.90
CA TYR A 15 0.90 21.91 22.33
C TYR A 15 0.69 23.30 22.97
N ALA A 16 1.05 24.37 22.26
CA ALA A 16 0.87 25.73 22.73
C ALA A 16 -0.62 26.13 22.84
N GLN A 17 -1.45 25.75 21.89
CA GLN A 17 -2.90 26.01 21.93
C GLN A 17 -3.64 25.16 22.97
N TRP A 18 -3.21 23.93 23.19
CA TRP A 18 -3.87 23.02 24.12
C TRP A 18 -3.49 23.24 25.60
N LYS A 19 -2.31 23.80 25.86
CA LYS A 19 -1.85 24.18 27.19
C LYS A 19 -2.76 25.20 27.86
N ILE A 20 -3.54 25.92 27.08
CA ILE A 20 -4.48 26.96 27.57
C ILE A 20 -5.83 26.33 27.98
N ALA A 21 -6.18 25.14 27.53
CA ALA A 21 -7.51 24.57 27.66
C ALA A 21 -7.70 23.44 28.71
N THR A 22 -6.64 22.77 29.20
CA THR A 22 -6.83 21.63 30.13
C THR A 22 -5.64 21.39 31.07
N GLY A 23 -5.96 21.11 32.33
CA GLY A 23 -5.01 20.96 33.45
C GLY A 23 -3.92 19.90 33.31
N LEU A 24 -2.73 20.28 33.62
CA LEU A 24 -1.37 19.78 33.34
C LEU A 24 -0.96 18.37 33.80
N LYS A 25 -1.79 17.57 34.47
CA LYS A 25 -1.31 16.30 35.10
C LYS A 25 -1.26 15.06 34.23
N TYR A 26 -2.00 15.00 33.12
CA TYR A 26 -2.10 13.77 32.29
C TYR A 26 -1.22 13.76 31.03
N MET A 27 -0.75 14.91 30.60
CA MET A 27 -0.07 15.07 29.30
C MET A 27 1.35 14.54 29.24
N ALA A 28 2.12 14.63 30.31
CA ALA A 28 3.50 14.10 30.32
C ALA A 28 3.53 12.59 30.05
N LYS A 29 2.53 11.85 30.55
CA LYS A 29 2.41 10.42 30.37
C LYS A 29 2.08 10.03 28.92
N TYR A 30 1.20 10.77 28.27
CA TYR A 30 0.83 10.52 26.86
C TYR A 30 1.91 10.98 25.88
N ALA A 31 2.59 12.07 26.13
CA ALA A 31 3.72 12.54 25.33
C ALA A 31 4.89 11.53 25.34
N VAL A 32 5.20 10.97 26.50
CA VAL A 32 6.24 9.93 26.62
C VAL A 32 5.83 8.66 25.90
N ILE A 33 4.58 8.21 26.06
CA ILE A 33 4.05 7.02 25.36
C ILE A 33 4.04 7.24 23.85
N TRP A 34 3.65 8.42 23.38
CA TRP A 34 3.64 8.77 21.96
C TRP A 34 5.06 8.83 21.37
N HIS A 35 5.99 9.42 22.10
CA HIS A 35 7.41 9.49 21.70
C HIS A 35 8.06 8.11 21.65
N ILE A 36 7.77 7.26 22.63
CA ILE A 36 8.22 5.86 22.65
C ILE A 36 7.60 5.08 21.46
N LYS A 37 6.33 5.28 21.17
CA LYS A 37 5.63 4.64 20.05
C LYS A 37 6.18 5.08 18.69
N LEU A 38 6.53 6.37 18.54
CA LEU A 38 7.18 6.91 17.35
C LEU A 38 8.59 6.35 17.17
N MET A 39 9.38 6.26 18.23
CA MET A 39 10.72 5.65 18.20
C MET A 39 10.68 4.15 17.88
N ILE A 40 9.73 3.41 18.43
CA ILE A 40 9.56 1.98 18.16
C ILE A 40 9.18 1.75 16.69
N ASN A 41 8.24 2.53 16.14
CA ASN A 41 7.84 2.43 14.74
C ASN A 41 8.99 2.78 13.79
N SER A 42 9.73 3.86 14.05
CA SER A 42 10.88 4.24 13.20
C SER A 42 11.99 3.18 13.21
N SER A 43 12.27 2.57 14.35
CA SER A 43 13.28 1.50 14.47
C SER A 43 12.82 0.20 13.79
N PHE A 44 11.54 -0.10 13.81
CA PHE A 44 10.96 -1.28 13.16
C PHE A 44 10.96 -1.13 11.63
N GLU A 45 10.53 0.03 11.13
CA GLU A 45 10.59 0.36 9.69
C GLU A 45 12.03 0.32 9.15
N GLN A 46 12.98 0.90 9.88
CA GLN A 46 14.39 0.85 9.49
C GLN A 46 14.95 -0.58 9.45
N ARG A 47 14.53 -1.45 10.37
CA ARG A 47 14.91 -2.88 10.34
C ARG A 47 14.30 -3.60 9.14
N ALA A 48 13.03 -3.36 8.84
CA ALA A 48 12.35 -3.98 7.71
C ALA A 48 12.97 -3.54 6.38
N GLN A 49 13.23 -2.25 6.20
CA GLN A 49 13.89 -1.71 5.00
C GLN A 49 15.31 -2.28 4.85
N ARG A 50 16.08 -2.34 5.94
CA ARG A 50 17.42 -2.90 5.90
C ARG A 50 17.41 -4.39 5.57
N ARG A 51 16.48 -5.17 6.12
CA ARG A 51 16.31 -6.59 5.81
C ARG A 51 15.98 -6.81 4.33
N ASN A 52 15.06 -6.02 3.77
CA ASN A 52 14.75 -6.08 2.34
C ASN A 52 15.98 -5.73 1.48
N ARG A 53 16.75 -4.74 1.88
CA ARG A 53 17.99 -4.36 1.20
C ARG A 53 19.03 -5.48 1.26
N LEU A 54 19.19 -6.14 2.40
CA LEU A 54 20.08 -7.31 2.56
C LEU A 54 19.66 -8.46 1.66
N ILE A 55 18.37 -8.78 1.59
CA ILE A 55 17.83 -9.80 0.69
C ILE A 55 18.13 -9.45 -0.76
N GLY A 56 17.89 -8.20 -1.19
CA GLY A 56 18.17 -7.74 -2.55
C GLY A 56 19.65 -7.89 -2.92
N LEU A 57 20.57 -7.56 -2.01
CA LEU A 57 22.00 -7.74 -2.23
C LEU A 57 22.37 -9.23 -2.38
N LEU A 58 21.80 -10.10 -1.54
CA LEU A 58 22.06 -11.54 -1.60
C LEU A 58 21.43 -12.22 -2.82
N GLN A 59 20.43 -11.62 -3.44
CA GLN A 59 19.79 -12.10 -4.67
C GLN A 59 20.57 -11.73 -5.93
N SER A 60 21.43 -10.71 -5.89
CA SER A 60 22.38 -10.48 -6.96
C SER A 60 23.35 -11.64 -6.95
N GLU A 61 23.56 -12.33 -8.08
CA GLU A 61 24.33 -13.59 -8.23
C GLU A 61 25.82 -13.49 -7.80
N GLN A 62 26.19 -12.48 -7.02
CA GLN A 62 27.52 -12.20 -6.54
C GLN A 62 27.76 -12.83 -5.16
N HIS A 63 28.96 -13.39 -5.00
CA HIS A 63 29.48 -13.76 -3.70
C HIS A 63 29.84 -12.50 -2.90
N TRP A 64 29.10 -12.21 -1.85
CA TRP A 64 29.35 -11.06 -1.01
C TRP A 64 30.30 -11.40 0.13
N LYS A 65 31.38 -10.64 0.26
CA LYS A 65 32.21 -10.70 1.49
C LYS A 65 31.43 -10.07 2.65
N THR A 66 31.66 -10.58 3.85
CA THR A 66 31.04 -10.04 5.07
C THR A 66 31.38 -8.55 5.28
N SER A 67 32.60 -8.14 4.91
CA SER A 67 33.06 -6.73 4.94
C SER A 67 32.18 -5.85 4.08
N ASP A 68 31.96 -6.27 2.84
CA ASP A 68 31.29 -5.48 1.80
C ASP A 68 29.80 -5.33 2.11
N LEU A 69 29.15 -6.41 2.58
CA LEU A 69 27.75 -6.34 3.07
C LEU A 69 27.59 -5.38 4.24
N ARG A 70 28.54 -5.38 5.17
CA ARG A 70 28.52 -4.47 6.30
C ARG A 70 28.63 -3.01 5.87
N GLU A 71 29.52 -2.73 4.94
CA GLU A 71 29.74 -1.39 4.40
C GLU A 71 28.50 -0.88 3.67
N HIS A 72 27.93 -1.70 2.76
CA HIS A 72 26.72 -1.35 2.02
C HIS A 72 25.49 -1.13 2.90
N LEU A 73 25.39 -1.83 4.02
CA LEU A 73 24.26 -1.75 4.94
C LEU A 73 24.51 -0.78 6.11
N GLY A 74 25.75 -0.32 6.30
CA GLY A 74 26.11 0.56 7.42
C GLY A 74 25.91 -0.09 8.79
N ILE A 75 26.19 -1.41 8.95
CA ILE A 75 25.92 -2.15 10.19
C ILE A 75 27.17 -2.87 10.74
N SER A 76 27.10 -3.19 12.03
CA SER A 76 28.12 -4.00 12.69
C SER A 76 28.08 -5.47 12.23
N GLN A 77 29.20 -6.18 12.35
CA GLN A 77 29.28 -7.61 12.06
C GLN A 77 28.28 -8.43 12.90
N ARG A 78 28.13 -8.10 14.17
CA ARG A 78 27.16 -8.75 15.08
C ARG A 78 25.72 -8.59 14.56
N THR A 79 25.37 -7.40 14.08
CA THR A 79 24.04 -7.11 13.52
C THR A 79 23.82 -7.89 12.24
N LEU A 80 24.81 -7.91 11.32
CA LEU A 80 24.71 -8.67 10.08
C LEU A 80 24.53 -10.16 10.34
N MET A 81 25.35 -10.76 11.22
CA MET A 81 25.25 -12.19 11.54
C MET A 81 23.90 -12.57 12.17
N ARG A 82 23.35 -11.69 13.02
CA ARG A 82 22.02 -11.89 13.58
C ARG A 82 20.93 -11.84 12.51
N GLU A 83 20.97 -10.84 11.62
CA GLU A 83 19.99 -10.73 10.54
C GLU A 83 20.08 -11.90 9.55
N LEU A 84 21.29 -12.37 9.23
CA LEU A 84 21.48 -13.59 8.43
C LEU A 84 20.94 -14.85 9.11
N ALA A 85 21.10 -14.98 10.43
CA ALA A 85 20.53 -16.08 11.19
C ALA A 85 19.00 -16.02 11.19
N GLU A 86 18.41 -14.82 11.40
CA GLU A 86 16.95 -14.62 11.32
C GLU A 86 16.41 -14.97 9.93
N LEU A 87 17.12 -14.60 8.86
CA LEU A 87 16.74 -14.95 7.49
C LEU A 87 16.81 -16.47 7.25
N ARG A 88 17.85 -17.15 7.74
CA ARG A 88 17.95 -18.63 7.66
C ARG A 88 16.78 -19.29 8.38
N HIS A 89 16.44 -18.83 9.58
CA HIS A 89 15.27 -19.30 10.32
C HIS A 89 13.95 -19.03 9.59
N ALA A 90 13.88 -17.93 8.84
CA ALA A 90 12.76 -17.63 7.95
C ALA A 90 12.76 -18.48 6.67
N GLY A 91 13.74 -19.39 6.51
CA GLY A 91 13.83 -20.35 5.40
C GLY A 91 14.53 -19.81 4.17
N TYR A 92 15.31 -18.73 4.27
CA TYR A 92 16.18 -18.29 3.18
C TYR A 92 17.41 -19.21 3.12
N PRO A 93 17.70 -19.86 1.98
CA PRO A 93 18.85 -20.75 1.83
C PRO A 93 20.13 -19.93 1.64
N ILE A 94 20.59 -19.33 2.72
CA ILE A 94 21.81 -18.54 2.74
C ILE A 94 23.00 -19.45 2.96
N GLU A 95 23.83 -19.56 1.94
CA GLU A 95 25.12 -20.26 1.99
C GLU A 95 26.23 -19.31 2.44
N SER A 96 27.15 -19.83 3.22
CA SER A 96 28.36 -19.12 3.62
C SER A 96 29.56 -20.03 3.51
N ASP A 97 30.46 -19.69 2.59
CA ASP A 97 31.71 -20.40 2.39
C ASP A 97 32.79 -19.79 3.26
N ARG A 98 33.51 -20.64 4.00
CA ARG A 98 34.66 -20.25 4.86
C ARG A 98 35.96 -20.33 4.04
N GLY A 99 36.84 -19.36 4.19
CA GLY A 99 38.20 -19.37 3.62
C GLY A 99 38.51 -18.22 2.69
N ARG A 100 39.75 -18.24 2.10
CA ARG A 100 40.19 -17.25 1.10
C ARG A 100 39.31 -17.36 -0.15
N GLY A 101 38.51 -16.33 -0.41
CA GLY A 101 37.54 -16.32 -1.52
C GLY A 101 36.12 -16.73 -1.10
N GLY A 102 35.90 -17.11 0.12
CA GLY A 102 34.55 -17.41 0.67
C GLY A 102 33.67 -16.16 0.76
N GLY A 103 32.39 -16.38 0.72
CA GLY A 103 31.41 -15.31 0.75
C GLY A 103 30.04 -15.78 1.23
N ILE A 104 29.12 -14.85 1.29
CA ILE A 104 27.71 -15.09 1.62
C ILE A 104 26.90 -14.90 0.34
N ARG A 105 26.04 -15.88 0.03
CA ARG A 105 25.13 -15.84 -1.13
C ARG A 105 23.81 -16.52 -0.81
N LEU A 106 22.79 -16.21 -1.58
CA LEU A 106 21.61 -17.06 -1.68
C LEU A 106 21.89 -18.20 -2.68
N ASN A 107 21.41 -19.41 -2.38
CA ASN A 107 21.54 -20.53 -3.30
C ASN A 107 20.81 -20.21 -4.63
N GLY A 108 21.53 -20.25 -5.76
CA GLY A 108 21.04 -19.80 -7.07
C GLY A 108 19.88 -20.63 -7.67
N ARG A 109 19.48 -21.75 -7.04
CA ARG A 109 18.26 -22.51 -7.38
C ARG A 109 17.00 -21.97 -6.69
N TRP A 110 17.17 -20.90 -5.94
CA TRP A 110 16.07 -20.27 -5.23
C TRP A 110 15.33 -19.33 -6.20
N GLY A 111 14.36 -19.89 -6.92
CA GLY A 111 13.44 -19.08 -7.71
C GLY A 111 12.58 -18.17 -6.81
N ILE A 112 11.69 -17.40 -7.38
CA ILE A 112 10.71 -16.54 -6.66
C ILE A 112 9.79 -17.44 -5.81
N THR A 113 10.34 -18.07 -4.76
CA THR A 113 9.58 -18.96 -3.87
C THR A 113 8.95 -18.22 -2.70
N ARG A 114 9.45 -17.01 -2.37
CA ARG A 114 8.87 -16.13 -1.34
C ARG A 114 9.00 -14.68 -1.76
N LEU A 115 7.93 -14.13 -2.28
CA LEU A 115 7.74 -12.69 -2.38
C LEU A 115 7.26 -12.19 -1.01
N ASN A 116 8.13 -11.52 -0.28
CA ASN A 116 7.73 -10.80 0.93
C ASN A 116 7.15 -9.46 0.52
N LEU A 117 5.95 -9.47 -0.02
CA LEU A 117 5.23 -8.27 -0.34
C LEU A 117 4.49 -7.77 0.90
N ASN A 118 4.64 -6.50 1.21
CA ASN A 118 3.77 -5.85 2.16
C ASN A 118 2.36 -5.69 1.58
N HIS A 119 1.41 -5.28 2.39
CA HIS A 119 0.01 -5.20 1.98
C HIS A 119 -0.21 -4.25 0.79
N GLN A 120 0.48 -3.13 0.74
CA GLN A 120 0.42 -2.15 -0.34
C GLN A 120 1.00 -2.70 -1.65
N GLU A 121 2.17 -3.35 -1.58
CA GLU A 121 2.80 -3.99 -2.75
C GLU A 121 1.93 -5.10 -3.35
N VAL A 122 1.21 -5.85 -2.50
CA VAL A 122 0.22 -6.84 -2.96
C VAL A 122 -0.88 -6.19 -3.78
N VAL A 123 -1.39 -5.06 -3.31
CA VAL A 123 -2.45 -4.32 -4.01
C VAL A 123 -1.95 -3.79 -5.34
N GLU A 124 -0.80 -3.13 -5.34
CA GLU A 124 -0.18 -2.60 -6.56
C GLU A 124 0.05 -3.69 -7.60
N LEU A 125 0.49 -4.88 -7.16
CA LEU A 125 0.65 -6.04 -8.04
C LEU A 125 -0.69 -6.53 -8.60
N ILE A 126 -1.73 -6.64 -7.76
CA ILE A 126 -3.06 -7.05 -8.19
C ILE A 126 -3.65 -6.04 -9.18
N LEU A 127 -3.53 -4.75 -8.89
CA LEU A 127 -3.98 -3.69 -9.79
C LEU A 127 -3.23 -3.71 -11.12
N SER A 128 -1.91 -3.90 -11.09
CA SER A 128 -1.08 -4.01 -12.30
C SER A 128 -1.52 -5.19 -13.18
N LEU A 129 -1.76 -6.36 -12.58
CA LEU A 129 -2.24 -7.53 -13.30
C LEU A 129 -3.65 -7.31 -13.88
N ALA A 130 -4.49 -6.56 -13.19
CA ALA A 130 -5.81 -6.19 -13.64
C ALA A 130 -5.78 -5.27 -14.87
N VAL A 131 -4.93 -4.23 -14.80
CA VAL A 131 -4.69 -3.31 -15.92
C VAL A 131 -4.17 -4.08 -17.13
N MET A 132 -3.18 -4.95 -16.93
CA MET A 132 -2.63 -5.77 -18.02
C MET A 132 -3.68 -6.68 -18.67
N GLU A 133 -4.59 -7.24 -17.85
CA GLU A 133 -5.67 -8.09 -18.36
C GLU A 133 -6.70 -7.28 -19.19
N SER A 134 -7.00 -6.06 -18.75
CA SER A 134 -7.94 -5.18 -19.46
C SER A 134 -7.43 -4.68 -20.81
N LEU A 135 -6.11 -4.60 -20.97
CA LEU A 135 -5.49 -4.18 -22.23
C LEU A 135 -5.63 -5.22 -23.35
N GLN A 136 -6.02 -6.46 -23.05
CA GLN A 136 -6.20 -7.55 -24.01
C GLN A 136 -5.05 -7.66 -25.03
N SER A 137 -3.82 -7.37 -24.59
CA SER A 137 -2.66 -7.33 -25.47
C SER A 137 -2.38 -8.70 -26.07
N PRO A 138 -2.26 -8.81 -27.40
CA PRO A 138 -1.95 -10.08 -28.05
C PRO A 138 -0.58 -10.64 -27.67
N LEU A 139 0.32 -9.81 -27.14
CA LEU A 139 1.66 -10.24 -26.67
C LEU A 139 1.62 -10.90 -25.29
N LEU A 140 0.53 -10.74 -24.53
CA LEU A 140 0.36 -11.31 -23.19
C LEU A 140 -0.54 -12.54 -23.18
N THR A 141 -0.77 -13.13 -24.35
CA THR A 141 -1.66 -14.27 -24.52
C THR A 141 -1.15 -15.52 -23.80
N GLY A 142 -1.92 -16.02 -22.89
CA GLY A 142 -1.88 -17.39 -22.42
C GLY A 142 -1.38 -17.60 -20.98
N ASN A 143 -0.42 -16.83 -20.46
CA ASN A 143 0.21 -17.14 -19.18
C ASN A 143 -0.27 -16.27 -18.00
N LEU A 144 -1.03 -15.20 -18.24
CA LEU A 144 -1.42 -14.26 -17.19
C LEU A 144 -2.27 -14.93 -16.10
N LYS A 145 -3.20 -15.79 -16.51
CA LYS A 145 -4.04 -16.58 -15.60
C LYS A 145 -3.20 -17.54 -14.74
N ALA A 146 -2.22 -18.21 -15.34
CA ALA A 146 -1.31 -19.10 -14.64
C ALA A 146 -0.37 -18.33 -13.68
N ILE A 147 0.11 -17.16 -14.11
CA ILE A 147 0.92 -16.26 -13.26
C ILE A 147 0.11 -15.78 -12.06
N LYS A 148 -1.11 -15.28 -12.27
CA LYS A 148 -2.03 -14.87 -11.19
C LYS A 148 -2.25 -16.00 -10.18
N GLN A 149 -2.47 -17.22 -10.67
CA GLN A 149 -2.70 -18.39 -9.82
C GLN A 149 -1.46 -18.75 -9.00
N LYS A 150 -0.27 -18.76 -9.62
CA LYS A 150 1.00 -19.01 -8.93
C LYS A 150 1.29 -17.93 -7.88
N LEU A 151 1.09 -16.65 -8.21
CA LEU A 151 1.24 -15.54 -7.26
C LEU A 151 0.29 -15.70 -6.07
N PHE A 152 -0.98 -16.01 -6.34
CA PHE A 152 -1.97 -16.24 -5.28
C PHE A 152 -1.56 -17.41 -4.36
N GLN A 153 -1.02 -18.49 -4.92
CA GLN A 153 -0.54 -19.62 -4.14
C GLN A 153 0.73 -19.31 -3.32
N ALA A 154 1.53 -18.34 -3.76
CA ALA A 154 2.74 -17.91 -3.05
C ALA A 154 2.44 -17.12 -1.76
N PHE A 155 1.22 -16.57 -1.61
CA PHE A 155 0.84 -15.89 -0.38
C PHE A 155 0.67 -16.87 0.79
N PRO A 156 1.11 -16.50 2.01
CA PRO A 156 0.81 -17.24 3.21
C PRO A 156 -0.71 -17.43 3.39
N GLU A 157 -1.12 -18.59 3.88
CA GLU A 157 -2.54 -18.95 3.99
C GLU A 157 -3.37 -17.90 4.74
N LYS A 158 -2.82 -17.32 5.80
CA LYS A 158 -3.47 -16.25 6.57
C LYS A 158 -3.72 -14.97 5.76
N GLN A 159 -2.93 -14.71 4.72
CA GLN A 159 -3.07 -13.52 3.88
C GLN A 159 -3.99 -13.78 2.67
N ARG A 160 -4.20 -15.03 2.27
CA ARG A 160 -5.02 -15.38 1.09
C ARG A 160 -6.46 -14.89 1.23
N SER A 161 -7.04 -14.96 2.42
CA SER A 161 -8.41 -14.47 2.68
C SER A 161 -8.50 -12.96 2.48
N SER A 162 -7.55 -12.19 3.02
CA SER A 162 -7.48 -10.73 2.86
C SER A 162 -7.28 -10.33 1.40
N VAL A 163 -6.35 -11.00 0.70
CA VAL A 163 -6.10 -10.78 -0.74
C VAL A 163 -7.34 -11.13 -1.56
N SER A 164 -8.04 -12.23 -1.23
CA SER A 164 -9.28 -12.61 -1.90
C SER A 164 -10.40 -11.59 -1.70
N THR A 165 -10.55 -11.07 -0.48
CA THR A 165 -11.53 -10.03 -0.18
C THR A 165 -11.21 -8.75 -0.95
N LEU A 166 -9.94 -8.35 -0.98
CA LEU A 166 -9.49 -7.18 -1.71
C LEU A 166 -9.75 -7.29 -3.22
N ARG A 167 -9.43 -8.45 -3.82
CA ARG A 167 -9.72 -8.71 -5.24
C ARG A 167 -11.19 -8.51 -5.60
N LYS A 168 -12.11 -8.93 -4.73
CA LYS A 168 -13.56 -8.76 -4.94
C LYS A 168 -13.99 -7.30 -4.89
N ARG A 169 -13.16 -6.41 -4.36
CA ARG A 169 -13.40 -4.96 -4.26
C ARG A 169 -12.79 -4.17 -5.41
N ILE A 170 -12.06 -4.84 -6.31
CA ILE A 170 -11.46 -4.22 -7.50
C ILE A 170 -12.20 -4.77 -8.71
N MET A 171 -12.80 -3.86 -9.46
CA MET A 171 -13.60 -4.19 -10.64
C MET A 171 -12.97 -3.59 -11.88
N ILE A 172 -13.07 -4.33 -12.97
CA ILE A 172 -12.70 -3.84 -14.31
C ILE A 172 -13.99 -3.80 -15.13
N GLY A 173 -14.22 -2.63 -15.71
CA GLY A 173 -15.28 -2.42 -16.67
C GLY A 173 -14.72 -2.25 -18.08
N ASP A 174 -15.58 -1.83 -18.98
CA ASP A 174 -15.20 -1.49 -20.36
C ASP A 174 -14.27 -0.27 -20.40
N ASN A 175 -13.57 -0.09 -21.52
CA ASN A 175 -12.77 1.11 -21.73
C ASN A 175 -13.65 2.37 -21.68
N ALA A 176 -13.12 3.43 -21.11
CA ALA A 176 -13.82 4.69 -21.04
C ALA A 176 -14.11 5.23 -22.44
N LYS A 177 -15.27 5.86 -22.63
CA LYS A 177 -15.66 6.48 -23.90
C LYS A 177 -14.78 7.69 -24.21
N ALA A 178 -14.58 7.98 -25.49
CA ALA A 178 -13.72 9.08 -25.94
C ALA A 178 -14.07 10.44 -25.35
N ASN A 179 -15.37 10.74 -25.19
CA ASN A 179 -15.83 11.99 -24.57
C ASN A 179 -15.50 12.09 -23.06
N VAL A 180 -15.29 10.96 -22.40
CA VAL A 180 -14.91 10.91 -20.98
C VAL A 180 -13.39 11.04 -20.85
N ILE A 181 -12.63 10.44 -21.78
CA ILE A 181 -11.17 10.51 -21.85
C ILE A 181 -10.70 11.94 -22.17
N SER A 182 -11.40 12.67 -23.07
CA SER A 182 -11.02 14.03 -23.46
C SER A 182 -10.94 15.02 -22.29
N ASN A 183 -11.69 14.76 -21.23
CA ASN A 183 -11.71 15.58 -20.00
C ASN A 183 -10.97 14.93 -18.83
N TYR A 184 -10.13 13.93 -19.10
CA TYR A 184 -9.36 13.25 -18.07
C TYR A 184 -8.09 14.03 -17.73
N THR A 185 -7.82 14.17 -16.45
CA THR A 185 -6.56 14.73 -15.93
C THR A 185 -5.96 13.74 -14.95
N THR A 186 -4.66 13.50 -15.04
CA THR A 186 -3.98 12.61 -14.09
C THR A 186 -4.13 13.17 -12.67
N PRO A 187 -4.65 12.40 -11.71
CA PRO A 187 -4.73 12.83 -10.31
C PRO A 187 -3.35 13.12 -9.74
N ALA A 188 -3.27 14.06 -8.79
CA ALA A 188 -2.03 14.30 -8.07
C ALA A 188 -1.66 13.04 -7.26
N GLN A 189 -0.37 12.75 -7.19
CA GLN A 189 0.14 11.55 -6.52
C GLN A 189 -0.34 11.46 -5.07
N GLN A 190 -0.27 12.56 -4.33
CA GLN A 190 -0.71 12.62 -2.93
C GLN A 190 -2.20 12.25 -2.74
N ILE A 191 -3.05 12.64 -3.69
CA ILE A 191 -4.48 12.27 -3.66
C ILE A 191 -4.63 10.77 -3.87
N SER A 192 -3.92 10.21 -4.86
CA SER A 192 -3.94 8.78 -5.17
C SER A 192 -3.44 7.94 -4.00
N GLU A 193 -2.37 8.37 -3.34
CA GLU A 193 -1.82 7.71 -2.15
C GLU A 193 -2.82 7.71 -0.98
N SER A 194 -3.45 8.86 -0.69
CA SER A 194 -4.46 8.97 0.37
C SER A 194 -5.67 8.07 0.10
N ILE A 195 -6.13 8.02 -1.15
CA ILE A 195 -7.24 7.16 -1.58
C ILE A 195 -6.87 5.69 -1.44
N ALA A 196 -5.69 5.29 -1.94
CA ALA A 196 -5.21 3.92 -1.87
C ALA A 196 -5.09 3.46 -0.41
N GLN A 197 -4.49 4.28 0.45
CA GLN A 197 -4.36 3.98 1.86
C GLN A 197 -5.73 3.84 2.55
N ALA A 198 -6.66 4.77 2.33
CA ALA A 198 -7.99 4.72 2.91
C ALA A 198 -8.78 3.49 2.42
N PHE A 199 -8.70 3.15 1.15
CA PHE A 199 -9.33 1.97 0.57
C PHE A 199 -8.81 0.68 1.20
N LEU A 200 -7.49 0.57 1.39
CA LEU A 200 -6.85 -0.61 1.95
C LEU A 200 -7.13 -0.80 3.43
N GLN A 201 -7.06 0.28 4.19
CA GLN A 201 -7.20 0.26 5.64
C GLN A 201 -8.66 0.43 6.09
N GLN A 202 -9.58 0.60 5.14
CA GLN A 202 -11.00 0.87 5.40
C GLN A 202 -11.19 2.11 6.31
N ASN A 203 -10.39 3.15 6.08
CA ASN A 203 -10.53 4.41 6.80
C ASN A 203 -11.52 5.33 6.08
N CYS A 204 -12.24 6.15 6.86
CA CYS A 204 -13.07 7.21 6.31
C CYS A 204 -12.21 8.26 5.61
N LEU A 205 -12.70 8.76 4.48
CA LEU A 205 -12.00 9.72 3.65
C LEU A 205 -12.84 10.98 3.49
N GLN A 206 -12.25 12.14 3.71
CA GLN A 206 -12.85 13.40 3.34
C GLN A 206 -12.27 13.85 2.00
N ILE A 207 -13.14 14.13 1.03
CA ILE A 207 -12.74 14.56 -0.31
C ILE A 207 -13.37 15.90 -0.69
N GLU A 208 -12.64 16.74 -1.40
CA GLU A 208 -13.20 17.84 -2.19
C GLU A 208 -13.43 17.32 -3.61
N TYR A 209 -14.67 17.29 -4.03
CA TYR A 209 -15.10 16.75 -5.32
C TYR A 209 -15.67 17.81 -6.23
N HIS A 210 -15.18 17.86 -7.47
CA HIS A 210 -15.70 18.72 -8.52
C HIS A 210 -16.59 17.89 -9.45
N SER A 211 -17.88 18.20 -9.44
CA SER A 211 -18.85 17.51 -10.32
C SER A 211 -18.65 17.89 -11.78
N GLU A 212 -19.30 17.18 -12.69
CA GLU A 212 -19.33 17.53 -14.12
C GLU A 212 -20.05 18.83 -14.39
N ALA A 213 -21.04 19.16 -13.56
CA ALA A 213 -21.79 20.42 -13.63
C ALA A 213 -20.99 21.61 -13.05
N GLY A 214 -19.78 21.40 -12.55
CA GLY A 214 -18.93 22.45 -11.98
C GLY A 214 -19.11 22.67 -10.47
N ASP A 215 -20.01 21.92 -9.82
CA ASP A 215 -20.22 22.06 -8.38
C ASP A 215 -19.01 21.57 -7.59
N ARG A 216 -18.63 22.33 -6.57
CA ARG A 216 -17.63 21.94 -5.58
C ARG A 216 -18.31 21.50 -4.30
N THR A 217 -17.96 20.32 -3.83
CA THR A 217 -18.57 19.76 -2.61
C THR A 217 -17.52 19.08 -1.76
N LEU A 218 -17.62 19.28 -0.44
CA LEU A 218 -16.85 18.54 0.55
C LEU A 218 -17.68 17.34 1.01
N ARG A 219 -17.08 16.14 0.97
CA ARG A 219 -17.80 14.91 1.26
C ARG A 219 -16.99 13.98 2.15
N GLY A 220 -17.62 13.42 3.16
CA GLY A 220 -17.14 12.25 3.88
C GLY A 220 -17.58 10.99 3.13
N ILE A 221 -16.65 10.13 2.80
CA ILE A 221 -16.93 8.89 2.06
C ILE A 221 -16.27 7.67 2.68
N GLU A 222 -16.89 6.51 2.48
CA GLU A 222 -16.35 5.18 2.76
C GLU A 222 -16.08 4.48 1.44
N ALA A 223 -14.81 4.34 1.06
CA ALA A 223 -14.41 3.71 -0.20
C ALA A 223 -14.64 2.19 -0.16
N GLN A 224 -15.74 1.72 -0.71
CA GLN A 224 -16.13 0.31 -0.69
C GLN A 224 -15.42 -0.49 -1.77
N ASP A 225 -15.44 -0.01 -3.02
CA ASP A 225 -14.87 -0.68 -4.17
C ASP A 225 -14.15 0.33 -5.07
N ILE A 226 -13.21 -0.17 -5.87
CA ILE A 226 -12.54 0.59 -6.94
C ILE A 226 -12.94 -0.01 -8.28
N LEU A 227 -13.23 0.86 -9.25
CA LEU A 227 -13.56 0.48 -10.61
C LEU A 227 -12.58 1.12 -11.59
N LEU A 228 -12.04 0.33 -12.49
CA LEU A 228 -11.23 0.78 -13.62
C LEU A 228 -12.04 0.67 -14.90
N ASN A 229 -12.30 1.82 -15.54
CA ASN A 229 -12.68 1.91 -16.95
C ASN A 229 -11.51 2.59 -17.68
N TRP A 230 -10.58 1.80 -18.22
CA TRP A 230 -9.30 2.31 -18.69
C TRP A 230 -9.42 3.54 -19.58
N PRO A 231 -8.66 4.64 -19.34
CA PRO A 231 -7.66 4.82 -18.26
C PRO A 231 -8.21 5.45 -16.97
N ILE A 232 -9.52 5.53 -16.77
CA ILE A 232 -10.17 6.29 -15.72
C ILE A 232 -10.51 5.39 -14.52
N TRP A 233 -10.09 5.85 -13.35
CA TRP A 233 -10.36 5.20 -12.08
C TRP A 233 -11.54 5.84 -11.36
N TYR A 234 -12.35 5.01 -10.73
CA TYR A 234 -13.50 5.41 -9.95
C TYR A 234 -13.46 4.79 -8.55
N ILE A 235 -14.01 5.51 -7.58
CA ILE A 235 -14.30 4.98 -6.25
C ILE A 235 -15.81 4.78 -6.17
N ILE A 236 -16.24 3.57 -5.83
CA ILE A 236 -17.60 3.30 -5.41
C ILE A 236 -17.62 3.41 -3.89
N ALA A 237 -18.40 4.36 -3.38
CA ALA A 237 -18.38 4.71 -1.98
C ALA A 237 -19.78 4.93 -1.41
N TRP A 238 -19.89 4.79 -0.11
CA TRP A 238 -20.98 5.37 0.65
C TRP A 238 -20.70 6.84 0.90
N ASP A 239 -21.62 7.70 0.51
CA ASP A 239 -21.52 9.16 0.64
C ASP A 239 -22.34 9.60 1.86
N HIS A 240 -21.68 10.07 2.91
CA HIS A 240 -22.34 10.54 4.13
C HIS A 240 -23.15 11.81 3.94
N LEU A 241 -22.82 12.64 2.94
CA LEU A 241 -23.60 13.85 2.64
C LEU A 241 -24.97 13.50 2.04
N ARG A 242 -25.04 12.43 1.25
CA ARG A 242 -26.28 12.00 0.57
C ARG A 242 -26.92 10.77 1.19
N MET A 243 -26.25 10.15 2.18
CA MET A 243 -26.67 8.90 2.82
C MET A 243 -27.01 7.80 1.81
N SER A 244 -26.20 7.69 0.76
CA SER A 244 -26.41 6.78 -0.37
C SER A 244 -25.10 6.36 -1.01
N SER A 245 -25.16 5.27 -1.79
CA SER A 245 -24.03 4.85 -2.62
C SER A 245 -23.81 5.80 -3.80
N ARG A 246 -22.55 6.09 -4.09
CA ARG A 246 -22.14 6.97 -5.20
C ARG A 246 -20.84 6.51 -5.84
N VAL A 247 -20.64 6.95 -7.09
CA VAL A 247 -19.41 6.75 -7.85
C VAL A 247 -18.71 8.09 -8.02
N PHE A 248 -17.43 8.11 -7.67
CA PHE A 248 -16.57 9.29 -7.79
C PHE A 248 -15.43 9.01 -8.76
N ARG A 249 -15.25 9.85 -9.76
CA ARG A 249 -14.06 9.81 -10.62
C ARG A 249 -12.87 10.33 -9.81
N ILE A 250 -11.76 9.58 -9.78
CA ILE A 250 -10.59 9.98 -8.98
C ILE A 250 -9.95 11.26 -9.49
N ASP A 251 -9.90 11.48 -10.80
CA ASP A 251 -9.35 12.68 -11.43
C ASP A 251 -10.15 13.99 -11.13
N ARG A 252 -11.39 13.84 -10.64
CA ARG A 252 -12.22 14.97 -10.21
C ARG A 252 -12.09 15.30 -8.72
N ILE A 253 -11.32 14.52 -7.98
CA ILE A 253 -11.00 14.78 -6.57
C ILE A 253 -9.84 15.78 -6.53
N LYS A 254 -10.05 16.91 -5.86
CA LYS A 254 -9.06 17.99 -5.75
C LYS A 254 -8.27 17.93 -4.44
N SER A 255 -8.87 17.38 -3.41
CA SER A 255 -8.17 17.03 -2.17
C SER A 255 -8.76 15.76 -1.58
N ALA A 256 -7.91 14.99 -0.89
CA ALA A 256 -8.31 13.80 -0.18
C ALA A 256 -7.49 13.68 1.12
N CYS A 257 -8.16 13.54 2.24
CA CYS A 257 -7.52 13.30 3.52
C CYS A 257 -8.23 12.20 4.30
N ILE A 258 -7.44 11.35 4.94
CA ILE A 258 -7.95 10.33 5.85
C ILE A 258 -8.41 11.05 7.12
N VAL A 259 -9.65 10.79 7.52
CA VAL A 259 -10.21 11.31 8.77
C VAL A 259 -10.30 10.20 9.81
N GLU A 260 -10.49 10.59 11.06
CA GLU A 260 -10.65 9.67 12.16
C GLU A 260 -11.87 8.78 11.94
N GLY A 261 -11.70 7.47 12.09
CA GLY A 261 -12.73 6.45 11.92
C GLY A 261 -12.39 5.44 10.84
N SER A 262 -12.81 4.22 11.10
CA SER A 262 -12.79 3.11 10.15
C SER A 262 -14.22 2.66 9.87
N PHE A 263 -14.44 2.05 8.71
CA PHE A 263 -15.75 1.54 8.34
C PHE A 263 -15.68 0.03 8.07
N GLN A 264 -16.83 -0.62 8.22
CA GLN A 264 -17.02 -1.99 7.75
C GLN A 264 -17.61 -1.99 6.34
N LEU A 265 -17.24 -3.00 5.55
CA LEU A 265 -17.80 -3.14 4.20
C LEU A 265 -19.31 -3.31 4.29
N ARG A 266 -20.01 -2.45 3.56
CA ARG A 266 -21.47 -2.46 3.50
C ARG A 266 -21.99 -3.57 2.60
N GLN A 267 -23.22 -3.96 2.83
CA GLN A 267 -23.87 -5.00 2.05
C GLN A 267 -24.04 -4.55 0.58
N LYS A 268 -23.73 -5.45 -0.35
CA LYS A 268 -23.70 -5.14 -1.80
C LYS A 268 -25.06 -4.68 -2.36
N HIS A 269 -26.17 -5.05 -1.75
CA HIS A 269 -27.49 -4.61 -2.20
C HIS A 269 -27.68 -3.09 -2.12
N LEU A 270 -26.96 -2.40 -1.24
CA LEU A 270 -26.98 -0.93 -1.14
C LEU A 270 -26.33 -0.23 -2.36
N PHE A 271 -25.65 -0.99 -3.21
CA PHE A 271 -24.94 -0.52 -4.40
C PHE A 271 -25.51 -1.11 -5.71
N THR A 272 -26.69 -1.75 -5.66
CA THR A 272 -27.26 -2.50 -6.80
C THR A 272 -27.44 -1.65 -8.06
N GLY A 273 -27.75 -0.36 -7.92
CA GLY A 273 -27.88 0.55 -9.05
C GLY A 273 -26.56 1.01 -9.66
N ILE A 274 -25.42 0.67 -9.01
CA ILE A 274 -24.06 1.05 -9.46
C ILE A 274 -23.37 -0.12 -10.15
N TYR A 275 -23.55 -1.34 -9.62
CA TYR A 275 -22.98 -2.53 -10.22
C TYR A 275 -23.76 -2.90 -11.48
N THR A 276 -23.16 -2.68 -12.63
CA THR A 276 -23.71 -3.17 -13.89
C THR A 276 -23.24 -4.60 -14.16
N PRO A 277 -24.01 -5.40 -14.92
CA PRO A 277 -23.62 -6.78 -15.23
C PRO A 277 -22.33 -6.93 -16.05
N PHE A 278 -21.75 -5.82 -16.50
CA PHE A 278 -20.52 -5.76 -17.31
C PHE A 278 -19.24 -5.64 -16.49
N TYR A 279 -19.31 -5.45 -15.16
CA TYR A 279 -18.11 -5.35 -14.32
C TYR A 279 -17.65 -6.75 -13.89
N GLN A 280 -16.41 -7.08 -14.22
CA GLN A 280 -15.77 -8.31 -13.77
C GLN A 280 -14.91 -7.97 -12.53
N THR A 281 -15.03 -8.79 -11.49
CA THR A 281 -14.09 -8.76 -10.36
C THR A 281 -12.83 -9.50 -10.74
N ILE A 282 -11.70 -9.00 -10.29
CA ILE A 282 -10.36 -9.51 -10.61
C ILE A 282 -10.07 -10.87 -9.97
#